data_14162f8de1c7ededf66e3789d088e7cd
#
_entry.id   14162f8de1c7ededf66e3789d088e7cd
#
_cell.length_a   1.000
_cell.length_b   1.000
_cell.length_c   1.000
_cell.angle_alpha   90.00
_cell.angle_beta   90.00
_cell.angle_gamma   90.00
#
_symmetry.space_group_name_H-M   'P 1'
#
loop_
_entity.id
_entity.type
_entity.pdbx_description
1 polymer ?
#
loop_
_entity_poly.entity_id
_entity_poly.type
_entity_poly.pdbx_seq_one_letter_code
_entity_poly.pdbx_strand_id
1 'polypeptide(L)'
;MERVAEGVYAETNVFGCNPGFIVTSDGLVMIDTPQKPSDWIMWKEAMAVHGEVLWIINTERHWDHVMGNPYFGGTIIAHDETLNEFFQKSPLWGFGIAEVGPWIAQEDPEGVPIAGDYKPRKPEITFSGDLTLY
;
A
#
# COMPACT_ATOMS: atom_id res chain seq x y z
N MET A 1 4.55 -15.52 -0.16
CA MET A 1 4.94 -14.80 1.09
C MET A 1 6.05 -15.56 1.79
N GLU A 2 7.08 -14.87 2.19
CA GLU A 2 8.24 -15.41 2.91
C GLU A 2 8.31 -14.83 4.32
N ARG A 3 8.67 -15.68 5.30
CA ARG A 3 9.03 -15.21 6.63
C ARG A 3 10.51 -14.82 6.65
N VAL A 4 10.78 -13.52 6.74
CA VAL A 4 12.15 -12.96 6.68
C VAL A 4 12.83 -13.03 8.05
N ALA A 5 12.07 -12.79 9.11
CA ALA A 5 12.50 -12.88 10.50
C ALA A 5 11.32 -13.25 11.42
N GLU A 6 11.54 -13.34 12.71
CA GLU A 6 10.43 -13.53 13.67
C GLU A 6 9.47 -12.35 13.60
N GLY A 7 8.19 -12.63 13.30
CA GLY A 7 7.16 -11.61 13.14
C GLY A 7 7.31 -10.71 11.89
N VAL A 8 8.26 -10.98 10.98
CA VAL A 8 8.49 -10.17 9.79
C VAL A 8 8.27 -10.99 8.52
N TYR A 9 7.42 -10.50 7.64
CA TYR A 9 7.02 -11.18 6.40
C TYR A 9 7.16 -10.25 5.20
N ALA A 10 7.48 -10.82 4.04
CA ALA A 10 7.55 -10.12 2.76
C ALA A 10 6.94 -10.96 1.63
N GLU A 11 6.47 -10.29 0.58
CA GLU A 11 6.02 -10.93 -0.65
C GLU A 11 6.84 -10.40 -1.83
N THR A 12 7.52 -11.33 -2.50
CA THR A 12 8.43 -11.03 -3.60
C THR A 12 7.94 -11.51 -4.96
N ASN A 13 6.75 -12.12 -5.00
CA ASN A 13 6.16 -12.66 -6.22
C ASN A 13 4.97 -11.85 -6.75
N VAL A 14 4.81 -10.60 -6.28
CA VAL A 14 3.82 -9.66 -6.80
C VAL A 14 4.46 -8.70 -7.80
N PHE A 15 3.65 -8.04 -8.59
CA PHE A 15 4.12 -7.04 -9.54
C PHE A 15 4.41 -5.71 -8.84
N GLY A 16 5.55 -5.10 -9.15
CA GLY A 16 5.96 -3.80 -8.59
C GLY A 16 6.86 -3.96 -7.37
N CYS A 17 6.48 -3.34 -6.25
CA CYS A 17 7.26 -3.40 -5.01
C CYS A 17 7.22 -4.79 -4.34
N ASN A 18 8.02 -4.95 -3.31
CA ASN A 18 7.98 -6.10 -2.41
C ASN A 18 7.29 -5.68 -1.09
N PRO A 19 5.96 -5.76 -0.99
CA PRO A 19 5.28 -5.38 0.23
C PRO A 19 5.62 -6.32 1.38
N GLY A 20 5.59 -5.79 2.59
CA GLY A 20 5.87 -6.56 3.79
C GLY A 20 4.93 -6.22 4.94
N PHE A 21 5.02 -6.95 6.03
CA PHE A 21 4.42 -6.56 7.30
C PHE A 21 5.21 -7.07 8.50
N ILE A 22 5.06 -6.36 9.60
CA ILE A 22 5.62 -6.69 10.91
C ILE A 22 4.47 -6.94 11.86
N VAL A 23 4.51 -8.07 12.54
CA VAL A 23 3.56 -8.43 13.60
C VAL A 23 4.02 -7.80 14.91
N THR A 24 3.17 -7.02 15.54
CA THR A 24 3.40 -6.41 16.85
C THR A 24 2.35 -6.90 17.84
N SER A 25 2.50 -6.55 19.13
CA SER A 25 1.51 -6.85 20.18
C SER A 25 0.15 -6.20 19.91
N ASP A 26 0.12 -5.08 19.21
CA ASP A 26 -1.07 -4.25 19.03
C ASP A 26 -1.75 -4.44 17.67
N GLY A 27 -1.06 -5.06 16.71
CA GLY A 27 -1.52 -5.32 15.35
C GLY A 27 -0.38 -5.30 14.34
N LEU A 28 -0.69 -5.09 13.08
CA LEU A 28 0.27 -5.15 11.99
C LEU A 28 0.77 -3.77 11.57
N VAL A 29 2.07 -3.68 11.33
CA VAL A 29 2.69 -2.58 10.59
C VAL A 29 2.95 -3.08 9.18
N MET A 30 2.18 -2.62 8.21
CA MET A 30 2.33 -2.94 6.80
C MET A 30 3.35 -2.00 6.16
N ILE A 31 4.22 -2.54 5.32
CA ILE A 31 5.25 -1.81 4.58
C ILE A 31 4.88 -1.87 3.11
N ASP A 32 4.57 -0.73 2.53
CA ASP A 32 4.06 -0.56 1.17
C ASP A 32 2.81 -1.40 0.86
N THR A 33 2.20 -1.17 -0.28
CA THR A 33 1.00 -1.86 -0.71
C THR A 33 1.18 -2.41 -2.13
N PRO A 34 0.67 -3.62 -2.44
CA PRO A 34 0.73 -4.15 -3.79
C PRO A 34 0.09 -3.23 -4.82
N GLN A 35 0.61 -3.20 -6.04
CA GLN A 35 0.09 -2.37 -7.13
C GLN A 35 -1.19 -2.93 -7.73
N LYS A 36 -1.25 -4.23 -8.01
CA LYS A 36 -2.41 -4.86 -8.67
C LYS A 36 -3.56 -5.09 -7.69
N PRO A 37 -4.80 -4.72 -8.06
CA PRO A 37 -5.96 -5.00 -7.22
C PRO A 37 -6.18 -6.48 -6.87
N SER A 38 -5.87 -7.41 -7.77
CA SER A 38 -5.94 -8.85 -7.47
C SER A 38 -4.98 -9.24 -6.34
N ASP A 39 -3.79 -8.63 -6.28
CA ASP A 39 -2.81 -8.86 -5.21
C ASP A 39 -3.27 -8.28 -3.86
N TRP A 40 -4.17 -7.27 -3.85
CA TRP A 40 -4.71 -6.72 -2.59
C TRP A 40 -5.51 -7.77 -1.81
N ILE A 41 -6.32 -8.57 -2.51
CA ILE A 41 -7.10 -9.66 -1.87
C ILE A 41 -6.15 -10.68 -1.27
N MET A 42 -5.25 -11.22 -2.07
CA MET A 42 -4.27 -12.22 -1.65
C MET A 42 -3.46 -11.74 -0.44
N TRP A 43 -2.97 -10.49 -0.49
CA TRP A 43 -2.16 -9.93 0.59
C TRP A 43 -2.95 -9.70 1.87
N LYS A 44 -4.19 -9.22 1.75
CA LYS A 44 -5.10 -9.05 2.88
C LYS A 44 -5.43 -10.38 3.57
N GLU A 45 -5.69 -11.43 2.79
CA GLU A 45 -5.93 -12.77 3.31
C GLU A 45 -4.70 -13.33 4.02
N ALA A 46 -3.51 -13.12 3.47
CA ALA A 46 -2.26 -13.56 4.07
C ALA A 46 -1.99 -12.85 5.42
N MET A 47 -2.33 -11.58 5.53
CA MET A 47 -2.18 -10.82 6.78
C MET A 47 -3.23 -11.15 7.83
N ALA A 48 -4.45 -11.49 7.44
CA ALA A 48 -5.60 -11.64 8.33
C ALA A 48 -5.40 -12.66 9.47
N VAL A 49 -4.54 -13.66 9.24
CA VAL A 49 -4.21 -14.68 10.27
C VAL A 49 -3.25 -14.15 11.34
N HIS A 50 -2.64 -12.99 11.13
CA HIS A 50 -1.66 -12.39 12.03
C HIS A 50 -2.23 -11.19 12.81
N GLY A 51 -3.32 -10.57 12.34
CA GLY A 51 -3.95 -9.43 13.00
C GLY A 51 -4.51 -8.40 12.04
N GLU A 52 -4.93 -7.27 12.57
CA GLU A 52 -5.42 -6.13 11.80
C GLU A 52 -4.28 -5.15 11.51
N VAL A 53 -4.35 -4.48 10.34
CA VAL A 53 -3.38 -3.45 9.98
C VAL A 53 -3.67 -2.17 10.78
N LEU A 54 -2.72 -1.75 11.61
CA LEU A 54 -2.77 -0.49 12.35
C LEU A 54 -2.07 0.64 11.60
N TRP A 55 -0.94 0.32 10.99
CA TRP A 55 -0.10 1.28 10.30
C TRP A 55 0.25 0.78 8.90
N ILE A 56 0.28 1.69 7.93
CA ILE A 56 0.86 1.48 6.62
C ILE A 56 2.02 2.47 6.48
N ILE A 57 3.22 1.98 6.24
CA ILE A 57 4.38 2.82 5.99
C ILE A 57 4.66 2.76 4.49
N ASN A 58 4.46 3.87 3.78
CA ASN A 58 4.91 3.98 2.40
C ASN A 58 6.37 4.41 2.38
N THR A 59 7.24 3.55 1.87
CA THR A 59 8.68 3.78 1.81
C THR A 59 9.04 4.82 0.76
N GLU A 60 8.21 4.95 -0.27
CA GLU A 60 8.35 5.95 -1.32
C GLU A 60 6.99 6.29 -1.97
N ARG A 61 7.02 7.08 -3.05
CA ARG A 61 5.85 7.69 -3.70
C ARG A 61 5.31 6.97 -4.93
N HIS A 62 6.05 6.03 -5.55
CA HIS A 62 5.63 5.41 -6.80
C HIS A 62 4.38 4.53 -6.63
N TRP A 63 3.67 4.33 -7.72
CA TRP A 63 2.38 3.63 -7.76
C TRP A 63 2.41 2.25 -7.14
N ASP A 64 3.46 1.53 -7.42
CA ASP A 64 3.67 0.17 -6.93
C ASP A 64 3.86 0.08 -5.42
N HIS A 65 4.03 1.22 -4.73
CA HIS A 65 4.12 1.31 -3.27
C HIS A 65 2.83 1.84 -2.61
N VAL A 66 2.03 2.64 -3.31
CA VAL A 66 0.92 3.40 -2.71
C VAL A 66 -0.46 3.06 -3.29
N MET A 67 -0.54 2.34 -4.41
CA MET A 67 -1.80 2.13 -5.12
C MET A 67 -2.81 1.32 -4.32
N GLY A 68 -2.37 0.40 -3.47
CA GLY A 68 -3.23 -0.37 -2.58
C GLY A 68 -3.68 0.37 -1.33
N ASN A 69 -3.18 1.57 -1.03
CA ASN A 69 -3.51 2.32 0.20
C ASN A 69 -5.01 2.40 0.49
N PRO A 70 -5.92 2.65 -0.48
CA PRO A 70 -7.36 2.73 -0.21
C PRO A 70 -8.00 1.42 0.23
N TYR A 71 -7.39 0.29 -0.11
CA TYR A 71 -7.95 -1.03 0.12
C TYR A 71 -7.67 -1.57 1.53
N PHE A 72 -6.56 -1.14 2.13
CA PHE A 72 -6.15 -1.58 3.45
C PHE A 72 -6.58 -0.60 4.54
N GLY A 73 -6.87 -1.12 5.74
CA GLY A 73 -7.12 -0.33 6.94
C GLY A 73 -5.83 0.28 7.51
N GLY A 74 -5.95 0.92 8.68
CA GLY A 74 -4.83 1.52 9.39
C GLY A 74 -4.55 2.96 8.96
N THR A 75 -3.59 3.59 9.63
CA THR A 75 -3.14 4.97 9.38
C THR A 75 -1.90 4.94 8.48
N ILE A 76 -1.89 5.72 7.42
CA ILE A 76 -0.79 5.78 6.46
C ILE A 76 0.25 6.80 6.94
N ILE A 77 1.50 6.36 6.98
CA ILE A 77 2.67 7.15 7.34
C ILE A 77 3.63 7.19 6.15
N ALA A 78 4.13 8.37 5.81
CA ALA A 78 5.13 8.54 4.76
C ALA A 78 6.02 9.76 4.99
N HIS A 79 7.14 9.84 4.27
CA HIS A 79 7.92 11.07 4.25
C HIS A 79 7.14 12.23 3.59
N ASP A 80 7.39 13.46 4.01
CA ASP A 80 6.75 14.68 3.47
C ASP A 80 6.87 14.76 1.95
N GLU A 81 7.98 14.34 1.38
CA GLU A 81 8.18 14.34 -0.07
C GLU A 81 7.23 13.37 -0.79
N THR A 82 6.86 12.25 -0.19
CA THR A 82 5.85 11.34 -0.75
C THR A 82 4.51 12.06 -0.91
N LEU A 83 4.08 12.78 0.12
CA LEU A 83 2.84 13.57 0.06
C LEU A 83 2.95 14.69 -0.98
N ASN A 84 4.06 15.45 -0.97
CA ASN A 84 4.23 16.61 -1.82
C ASN A 84 4.41 16.23 -3.30
N GLU A 85 5.28 15.28 -3.61
CA GLU A 85 5.62 14.94 -4.99
C GLU A 85 4.53 14.12 -5.67
N PHE A 86 3.94 13.15 -4.98
CA PHE A 86 2.91 12.30 -5.56
C PHE A 86 1.51 12.93 -5.45
N PHE A 87 1.11 13.34 -4.25
CA PHE A 87 -0.27 13.73 -3.97
C PHE A 87 -0.56 15.24 -4.15
N GLN A 88 0.45 16.09 -4.30
CA GLN A 88 0.24 17.53 -4.46
C GLN A 88 0.79 18.11 -5.77
N LYS A 89 1.96 17.64 -6.24
CA LYS A 89 2.63 18.20 -7.42
C LYS A 89 2.53 17.30 -8.65
N SER A 90 2.26 16.02 -8.49
CA SER A 90 2.15 15.12 -9.62
C SER A 90 0.98 15.53 -10.53
N PRO A 91 1.13 15.54 -11.85
CA PRO A 91 0.00 15.67 -12.77
C PRO A 91 -1.01 14.52 -12.63
N LEU A 92 -0.62 13.43 -12.00
CA LEU A 92 -1.48 12.31 -11.63
C LEU A 92 -2.19 12.53 -10.28
N TRP A 93 -1.97 13.67 -9.66
CA TRP A 93 -2.67 14.08 -8.45
C TRP A 93 -4.18 14.02 -8.65
N GLY A 94 -4.86 13.30 -7.78
CA GLY A 94 -6.30 13.12 -7.89
C GLY A 94 -6.73 12.12 -8.96
N PHE A 95 -5.79 11.34 -9.55
CA PHE A 95 -6.16 10.28 -10.45
C PHE A 95 -7.01 9.23 -9.74
N GLY A 96 -8.11 8.90 -10.36
CA GLY A 96 -9.04 7.89 -9.90
C GLY A 96 -9.14 6.75 -10.90
N ILE A 97 -10.26 6.04 -10.88
CA ILE A 97 -10.48 4.90 -11.77
C ILE A 97 -10.40 5.28 -13.26
N ALA A 98 -10.73 6.52 -13.62
CA ALA A 98 -10.65 6.98 -15.01
C ALA A 98 -9.22 6.94 -15.57
N GLU A 99 -8.22 7.22 -14.73
CA GLU A 99 -6.81 7.25 -15.11
C GLU A 99 -6.16 5.88 -14.92
N VAL A 100 -6.43 5.18 -13.82
CA VAL A 100 -5.79 3.87 -13.55
C VAL A 100 -6.54 2.71 -14.18
N GLY A 101 -7.84 2.85 -14.44
CA GLY A 101 -8.69 1.79 -14.97
C GLY A 101 -8.19 1.15 -16.25
N PRO A 102 -7.75 1.93 -17.28
CA PRO A 102 -7.19 1.35 -18.48
C PRO A 102 -5.96 0.48 -18.24
N TRP A 103 -5.08 0.89 -17.31
CA TRP A 103 -3.92 0.10 -16.91
C TRP A 103 -4.35 -1.18 -16.17
N ILE A 104 -5.30 -1.07 -15.22
CA ILE A 104 -5.82 -2.25 -14.50
C ILE A 104 -6.45 -3.23 -15.51
N ALA A 105 -7.26 -2.75 -16.44
CA ALA A 105 -7.91 -3.60 -17.45
C ALA A 105 -6.92 -4.35 -18.33
N GLN A 106 -5.75 -3.78 -18.57
CA GLN A 106 -4.69 -4.40 -19.37
C GLN A 106 -3.82 -5.35 -18.55
N GLU A 107 -3.34 -4.93 -17.38
CA GLU A 107 -2.32 -5.62 -16.61
C GLU A 107 -2.90 -6.54 -15.50
N ASP A 108 -4.15 -6.30 -15.12
CA ASP A 108 -4.86 -7.04 -14.06
C ASP A 108 -6.37 -7.09 -14.32
N PRO A 109 -6.82 -7.76 -15.40
CA PRO A 109 -8.25 -7.82 -15.77
C PRO A 109 -9.15 -8.34 -14.63
N GLU A 110 -8.64 -9.25 -13.81
CA GLU A 110 -9.36 -9.80 -12.65
C GLU A 110 -9.50 -8.77 -11.52
N GLY A 111 -8.61 -7.79 -11.47
CA GLY A 111 -8.61 -6.69 -10.52
C GLY A 111 -9.63 -5.59 -10.81
N VAL A 112 -10.19 -5.54 -12.02
CA VAL A 112 -11.16 -4.48 -12.40
C VAL A 112 -12.34 -4.38 -11.45
N PRO A 113 -13.07 -5.46 -11.12
CA PRO A 113 -14.19 -5.38 -10.18
C PRO A 113 -13.74 -5.06 -8.74
N ILE A 114 -12.48 -5.36 -8.38
CA ILE A 114 -11.92 -5.10 -7.06
C ILE A 114 -11.58 -3.61 -6.91
N ALA A 115 -11.00 -3.02 -7.95
CA ALA A 115 -10.67 -1.59 -7.97
C ALA A 115 -11.92 -0.70 -7.85
N GLY A 116 -13.06 -1.11 -8.42
CA GLY A 116 -14.32 -0.40 -8.30
C GLY A 116 -14.20 1.09 -8.67
N ASP A 117 -14.66 1.97 -7.80
CA ASP A 117 -14.50 3.44 -7.90
C ASP A 117 -13.21 3.88 -7.19
N TYR A 118 -12.06 3.41 -7.71
CA TYR A 118 -10.75 3.67 -7.13
C TYR A 118 -10.49 5.16 -6.91
N LYS A 119 -10.06 5.50 -5.69
CA LYS A 119 -9.60 6.83 -5.30
C LYS A 119 -8.33 6.70 -4.47
N PRO A 120 -7.26 7.42 -4.81
CA PRO A 120 -6.01 7.35 -4.06
C PRO A 120 -6.21 7.86 -2.62
N ARG A 121 -5.57 7.20 -1.66
CA ARG A 121 -5.58 7.58 -0.25
C ARG A 121 -4.22 8.14 0.14
N LYS A 122 -4.24 9.36 0.72
CA LYS A 122 -3.04 10.08 1.14
C LYS A 122 -2.51 9.59 2.47
N PRO A 123 -1.21 9.78 2.73
CA PRO A 123 -0.69 9.71 4.09
C PRO A 123 -1.44 10.65 5.05
N GLU A 124 -1.78 10.14 6.22
CA GLU A 124 -2.38 10.91 7.31
C GLU A 124 -1.31 11.49 8.24
N ILE A 125 -0.17 10.81 8.35
CA ILE A 125 0.98 11.27 9.13
C ILE A 125 2.17 11.39 8.19
N THR A 126 2.86 12.53 8.24
CA THR A 126 4.10 12.74 7.51
C THR A 126 5.24 13.18 8.43
N PHE A 127 6.46 12.97 7.99
CA PHE A 127 7.68 13.38 8.69
C PHE A 127 8.75 13.81 7.68
N SER A 128 9.68 14.69 8.11
CA SER A 128 10.76 15.21 7.28
C SER A 128 12.16 14.80 7.74
N GLY A 129 12.25 14.06 8.81
CA GLY A 129 13.50 13.52 9.35
C GLY A 129 13.25 12.11 9.85
N ASP A 130 13.29 11.92 11.16
CA ASP A 130 13.02 10.62 11.80
C ASP A 130 11.63 10.57 12.42
N LEU A 131 11.01 9.40 12.39
CA LEU A 131 9.79 9.09 13.12
C LEU A 131 9.96 7.77 13.87
N THR A 132 9.65 7.75 15.15
CA THR A 132 9.64 6.52 15.96
C THR A 132 8.20 6.19 16.37
N LEU A 133 7.81 4.94 16.16
CA LEU A 133 6.55 4.38 16.66
C LEU A 133 6.85 3.55 17.91
N TYR A 134 6.05 3.73 18.98
CA TYR A 134 6.18 3.01 20.25
C TYR A 134 4.98 2.12 20.48
#